data_7c18bc862a3b122438f0f19501a5ce7a
#
_entry.id   7c18bc862a3b122438f0f19501a5ce7a
#
_cell.length_a   1.000
_cell.length_b   1.000
_cell.length_c   1.000
_cell.angle_alpha   90.00
_cell.angle_beta   90.00
_cell.angle_gamma   90.00
#
_symmetry.space_group_name_H-M   'P 1'
#
loop_
_entity.id
_entity.type
_entity.pdbx_description
1 polymer ?
#
loop_
_entity_poly.entity_id
_entity_poly.type
_entity_poly.pdbx_seq_one_letter_code
_entity_poly.pdbx_strand_id
1 'polypeptide(L)'
;RDNCDAMVCCMSASEVVKLTHMGSFDMGKPASKAIQLMKRLAGPKSSENGAPATAGNRQMAMLRRLPRILKYIPGKAQDMRAYFLTLQYWLACSDENMVSLVKFLVDRYAAGERAHLNGNVKADAPTDYPDVGLFHPDVEPRVFDDASMLPAQPKKAKGTVGLLLMRSYVLANDADHYIGVIRAFEARGLKVIPAFASGLDARQAIDQYFRKDGKTTIDTLVSLTGFSLVGGPAYNNADAAAETLTDLDVPYIAAHPLEFQSLEDWQGSARGLMPIESTIMVAIPEIEGATGPIIFGGRSHSTSGHCEGCDRQCELHKDSTVRGMISCQERTEVLADRTTRMVELRRKDIADRKVGVVIFGFPPGAGSVGTAAHLSVYASLFNTLKAMKAEGYTLDVPESPKALELAITEGNAESLGAYANVHAKVSADDFVRNEPHLAEIEAEWGPTPGKILSDGGNLFILGVQFGNVFVGVQPGFGYEGDPMRLMFERGLAPTHAFSAFYRYMRDDFGADALLHFGTHGALEFMPGKQVGMAETCWADRLIGGMPNFYLYA
;
A
#
# COMPACT_ATOMS: atom_id res chain seq x y z
N ARG A 1 -16.18 5.31 37.67
CA ARG A 1 -15.02 5.56 38.53
C ARG A 1 -15.22 4.93 39.91
N ASP A 2 -16.33 5.17 40.53
CA ASP A 2 -16.60 4.77 41.93
C ASP A 2 -16.85 3.25 42.09
N ASN A 3 -17.01 2.51 40.99
CA ASN A 3 -17.22 1.06 40.96
C ASN A 3 -15.97 0.24 40.55
N CYS A 4 -14.80 0.90 40.49
CA CYS A 4 -13.54 0.28 40.11
C CYS A 4 -12.49 0.44 41.20
N ASP A 5 -11.69 -0.61 41.44
CA ASP A 5 -10.56 -0.58 42.38
C ASP A 5 -9.43 0.34 41.89
N ALA A 6 -9.25 0.42 40.57
CA ALA A 6 -8.40 1.39 39.89
C ALA A 6 -8.94 1.69 38.49
N MET A 7 -8.68 2.89 37.99
CA MET A 7 -9.02 3.32 36.64
C MET A 7 -7.79 3.98 36.01
N VAL A 8 -7.37 3.48 34.87
CA VAL A 8 -6.25 4.04 34.09
C VAL A 8 -6.76 4.40 32.70
N CYS A 9 -6.63 5.66 32.34
CA CYS A 9 -6.98 6.17 31.01
C CYS A 9 -5.68 6.50 30.27
N CYS A 10 -5.31 5.62 29.33
CA CYS A 10 -4.10 5.76 28.54
C CYS A 10 -4.38 6.47 27.23
N MET A 11 -3.51 7.40 26.82
CA MET A 11 -3.43 7.98 25.47
C MET A 11 -4.76 8.45 24.87
N SER A 12 -5.55 9.23 25.64
CA SER A 12 -6.86 9.74 25.23
C SER A 12 -6.91 11.27 25.36
N ALA A 13 -8.08 11.86 25.07
CA ALA A 13 -8.32 13.28 25.28
C ALA A 13 -8.04 13.69 26.75
N SER A 14 -7.58 14.91 26.96
CA SER A 14 -7.12 15.38 28.26
C SER A 14 -8.17 15.22 29.38
N GLU A 15 -9.45 15.35 29.01
CA GLU A 15 -10.60 15.19 29.90
C GLU A 15 -10.75 13.74 30.36
N VAL A 16 -10.52 12.77 29.44
CA VAL A 16 -10.59 11.35 29.74
C VAL A 16 -9.38 10.90 30.57
N VAL A 17 -8.17 11.37 30.25
CA VAL A 17 -6.96 11.08 31.03
C VAL A 17 -7.07 11.56 32.47
N LYS A 18 -7.76 12.68 32.73
CA LYS A 18 -8.06 13.20 34.08
C LYS A 18 -8.93 12.26 34.94
N LEU A 19 -9.63 11.29 34.32
CA LEU A 19 -10.38 10.27 35.05
C LEU A 19 -9.49 9.22 35.72
N THR A 20 -8.21 9.16 35.36
CA THR A 20 -7.25 8.22 35.96
C THR A 20 -7.20 8.36 37.46
N HIS A 21 -7.40 7.22 38.15
CA HIS A 21 -7.37 7.09 39.60
C HIS A 21 -6.75 5.76 40.00
N MET A 22 -5.68 5.81 40.77
CA MET A 22 -4.93 4.62 41.22
C MET A 22 -4.47 4.83 42.67
N GLY A 23 -5.14 4.23 43.62
CA GLY A 23 -4.85 4.42 45.03
C GLY A 23 -4.92 5.90 45.45
N SER A 24 -3.80 6.46 45.89
CA SER A 24 -3.69 7.88 46.28
C SER A 24 -3.41 8.82 45.11
N PHE A 25 -3.16 8.31 43.91
CA PHE A 25 -2.88 9.08 42.70
C PHE A 25 -4.19 9.37 41.94
N ASP A 26 -4.47 10.64 41.68
CA ASP A 26 -5.65 11.13 41.00
C ASP A 26 -5.27 12.25 40.02
N MET A 27 -5.43 12.02 38.72
CA MET A 27 -5.10 12.99 37.66
C MET A 27 -6.10 14.18 37.61
N GLY A 28 -7.30 14.01 38.12
CA GLY A 28 -8.32 15.06 38.16
C GLY A 28 -8.11 16.10 39.25
N LYS A 29 -7.24 15.81 40.23
CA LYS A 29 -6.93 16.74 41.32
C LYS A 29 -5.82 17.73 40.95
N PRO A 30 -5.82 18.95 41.52
CA PRO A 30 -4.77 19.93 41.29
C PRO A 30 -3.37 19.29 41.47
N ALA A 31 -2.47 19.60 40.56
CA ALA A 31 -1.14 19.01 40.51
C ALA A 31 -0.41 19.15 41.85
N SER A 32 -0.10 18.04 42.50
CA SER A 32 0.75 18.01 43.69
C SER A 32 2.12 18.63 43.37
N LYS A 33 2.83 19.10 44.41
CA LYS A 33 4.22 19.62 44.25
C LYS A 33 5.12 18.69 43.45
N ALA A 34 4.87 17.36 43.51
CA ALA A 34 5.59 16.36 42.76
C ALA A 34 5.32 16.42 41.22
N ILE A 35 4.07 16.68 40.81
CA ILE A 35 3.72 16.87 39.38
C ILE A 35 4.27 18.20 38.86
N GLN A 36 4.28 19.25 39.70
CA GLN A 36 4.92 20.52 39.34
C GLN A 36 6.43 20.38 39.20
N LEU A 37 7.07 19.59 40.05
CA LEU A 37 8.51 19.25 39.95
C LEU A 37 8.80 18.47 38.67
N MET A 38 7.96 17.49 38.29
CA MET A 38 8.09 16.75 37.05
C MET A 38 7.93 17.61 35.82
N LYS A 39 6.96 18.57 35.83
CA LYS A 39 6.83 19.55 34.74
C LYS A 39 8.08 20.44 34.62
N ARG A 40 8.75 20.75 35.72
CA ARG A 40 10.05 21.47 35.71
C ARG A 40 11.20 20.59 35.22
N LEU A 41 11.23 19.32 35.57
CA LEU A 41 12.24 18.36 35.13
C LEU A 41 12.06 17.93 33.64
N ALA A 42 10.84 18.02 33.14
CA ALA A 42 10.53 17.76 31.72
C ALA A 42 11.07 18.81 30.76
N GLY A 43 11.57 19.94 31.28
CA GLY A 43 12.08 21.06 30.47
C GLY A 43 10.98 21.94 29.86
N PRO A 44 11.34 23.13 29.34
CA PRO A 44 10.39 23.99 28.67
C PRO A 44 9.81 23.29 27.44
N LYS A 45 8.51 23.51 27.16
CA LYS A 45 7.91 23.14 25.89
C LYS A 45 8.80 23.68 24.79
N SER A 46 9.34 22.80 23.92
CA SER A 46 10.12 23.24 22.77
C SER A 46 9.31 24.27 21.99
N SER A 47 9.99 25.34 21.58
CA SER A 47 9.47 26.34 20.64
C SER A 47 8.89 25.62 19.40
N GLU A 48 7.88 26.19 18.79
CA GLU A 48 7.07 25.71 17.66
C GLU A 48 7.85 25.22 16.42
N ASN A 49 9.18 25.24 16.43
CA ASN A 49 10.07 24.88 15.32
C ASN A 49 10.80 23.53 15.47
N GLY A 50 10.47 22.71 16.47
CA GLY A 50 11.05 21.37 16.60
C GLY A 50 10.13 20.30 16.02
N ALA A 51 10.63 19.48 15.08
CA ALA A 51 9.86 18.41 14.44
C ALA A 51 9.12 17.53 15.49
N PRO A 52 7.82 17.20 15.27
CA PRO A 52 7.00 16.44 16.23
C PRO A 52 7.59 15.11 16.68
N ALA A 53 8.32 14.43 15.78
CA ALA A 53 9.00 13.16 16.05
C ALA A 53 10.05 13.23 17.17
N THR A 54 10.80 14.34 17.25
CA THR A 54 11.81 14.55 18.32
C THR A 54 11.16 14.77 19.69
N ALA A 55 9.96 15.35 19.74
CA ALA A 55 9.22 15.54 20.97
C ALA A 55 8.65 14.21 21.50
N GLY A 56 8.14 13.33 20.63
CA GLY A 56 7.64 11.99 20.99
C GLY A 56 8.74 11.11 21.58
N ASN A 57 9.91 11.06 20.96
CA ASN A 57 11.04 10.24 21.42
C ASN A 57 11.56 10.71 22.80
N ARG A 58 11.60 12.02 23.05
CA ARG A 58 11.95 12.57 24.37
C ARG A 58 10.92 12.20 25.44
N GLN A 59 9.65 12.22 25.10
CA GLN A 59 8.56 11.86 25.98
C GLN A 59 8.61 10.37 26.35
N MET A 60 8.91 9.50 25.40
CA MET A 60 9.13 8.07 25.62
C MET A 60 10.34 7.79 26.52
N ALA A 61 11.48 8.45 26.27
CA ALA A 61 12.67 8.32 27.10
C ALA A 61 12.40 8.76 28.56
N MET A 62 11.60 9.81 28.75
CA MET A 62 11.19 10.27 30.08
C MET A 62 10.28 9.26 30.78
N LEU A 63 9.31 8.66 30.07
CA LEU A 63 8.42 7.62 30.59
C LEU A 63 9.21 6.40 31.10
N ARG A 64 10.30 6.02 30.43
CA ARG A 64 11.19 4.92 30.85
C ARG A 64 12.05 5.26 32.08
N ARG A 65 12.43 6.50 32.29
CA ARG A 65 13.30 6.95 33.39
C ARG A 65 12.53 7.21 34.69
N LEU A 66 11.32 7.78 34.63
CA LEU A 66 10.56 8.17 35.79
C LEU A 66 10.26 7.06 36.80
N PRO A 67 9.85 5.84 36.42
CA PRO A 67 9.62 4.75 37.37
C PRO A 67 10.87 4.35 38.15
N ARG A 68 12.06 4.46 37.56
CA ARG A 68 13.33 4.16 38.22
C ARG A 68 13.65 5.16 39.33
N ILE A 69 13.39 6.46 39.08
CA ILE A 69 13.59 7.53 40.06
C ILE A 69 12.57 7.43 41.20
N LEU A 70 11.29 7.23 40.85
CA LEU A 70 10.19 7.16 41.82
C LEU A 70 10.27 5.89 42.72
N LYS A 71 11.04 4.88 42.35
CA LYS A 71 11.21 3.63 43.13
C LYS A 71 11.64 3.90 44.57
N TYR A 72 12.44 4.93 44.80
CA TYR A 72 13.04 5.24 46.09
C TYR A 72 12.25 6.26 46.92
N ILE A 73 11.12 6.76 46.42
CA ILE A 73 10.29 7.77 47.10
C ILE A 73 9.04 7.08 47.66
N PRO A 74 8.86 6.99 48.98
CA PRO A 74 7.69 6.33 49.59
C PRO A 74 6.40 7.14 49.44
N GLY A 75 5.26 6.48 49.77
CA GLY A 75 3.94 7.10 49.79
C GLY A 75 3.33 7.34 48.43
N LYS A 76 2.67 8.46 48.20
CA LYS A 76 1.94 8.80 46.95
C LYS A 76 2.77 8.67 45.67
N ALA A 77 4.09 8.75 45.78
CA ALA A 77 5.00 8.57 44.66
C ALA A 77 4.96 7.14 44.10
N GLN A 78 4.60 6.15 44.91
CA GLN A 78 4.50 4.76 44.45
C GLN A 78 3.28 4.52 43.56
N ASP A 79 2.15 5.20 43.78
CA ASP A 79 0.99 5.10 42.89
C ASP A 79 1.24 5.86 41.60
N MET A 80 1.97 6.98 41.65
CA MET A 80 2.44 7.67 40.47
C MET A 80 3.45 6.81 39.65
N ARG A 81 4.36 6.11 40.33
CA ARG A 81 5.25 5.12 39.71
C ARG A 81 4.46 4.01 39.04
N ALA A 82 3.42 3.50 39.71
CA ALA A 82 2.53 2.50 39.15
C ALA A 82 1.86 2.98 37.87
N TYR A 83 1.38 4.22 37.82
CA TYR A 83 0.83 4.81 36.60
C TYR A 83 1.83 4.80 35.43
N PHE A 84 3.09 5.21 35.65
CA PHE A 84 4.11 5.18 34.61
C PHE A 84 4.51 3.77 34.19
N LEU A 85 4.53 2.80 35.11
CA LEU A 85 4.72 1.39 34.74
C LEU A 85 3.57 0.84 33.89
N THR A 86 2.33 1.20 34.25
CA THR A 86 1.14 0.86 33.45
C THR A 86 1.24 1.42 32.04
N LEU A 87 1.72 2.66 31.88
CA LEU A 87 1.97 3.23 30.56
C LEU A 87 3.09 2.51 29.79
N GLN A 88 4.13 2.04 30.48
CA GLN A 88 5.20 1.24 29.82
C GLN A 88 4.66 -0.08 29.27
N TYR A 89 3.91 -0.84 30.06
CA TYR A 89 3.24 -2.06 29.58
C TYR A 89 2.33 -1.77 28.38
N TRP A 90 1.49 -0.73 28.49
CA TRP A 90 0.55 -0.35 27.45
C TRP A 90 1.24 0.04 26.13
N LEU A 91 2.31 0.84 26.20
CA LEU A 91 3.03 1.31 25.02
C LEU A 91 3.87 0.23 24.34
N ALA A 92 4.31 -0.78 25.10
CA ALA A 92 4.98 -1.93 24.54
C ALA A 92 4.00 -2.90 23.85
N CYS A 93 2.75 -2.94 24.31
CA CYS A 93 1.55 -3.64 23.79
C CYS A 93 1.75 -5.11 23.34
N SER A 94 2.80 -5.80 23.79
CA SER A 94 2.95 -7.24 23.54
C SER A 94 2.05 -8.06 24.47
N ASP A 95 1.76 -9.29 24.11
CA ASP A 95 0.90 -10.19 24.90
C ASP A 95 1.41 -10.33 26.34
N GLU A 96 2.72 -10.53 26.53
CA GLU A 96 3.33 -10.65 27.85
C GLU A 96 3.17 -9.34 28.66
N ASN A 97 3.35 -8.19 27.99
CA ASN A 97 3.18 -6.89 28.63
C ASN A 97 1.72 -6.64 29.02
N MET A 98 0.77 -7.00 28.17
CA MET A 98 -0.66 -6.83 28.47
C MET A 98 -1.12 -7.74 29.61
N VAL A 99 -0.69 -9.00 29.61
CA VAL A 99 -0.95 -9.94 30.73
C VAL A 99 -0.32 -9.41 32.02
N SER A 100 0.94 -8.95 31.96
CA SER A 100 1.64 -8.40 33.12
C SER A 100 1.04 -7.10 33.61
N LEU A 101 0.51 -6.25 32.72
CA LEU A 101 -0.24 -5.05 33.07
C LEU A 101 -1.47 -5.37 33.92
N VAL A 102 -2.28 -6.35 33.49
CA VAL A 102 -3.46 -6.78 34.25
C VAL A 102 -3.05 -7.35 35.60
N LYS A 103 -2.08 -8.27 35.62
CA LYS A 103 -1.52 -8.84 36.85
C LYS A 103 -1.01 -7.75 37.80
N PHE A 104 -0.28 -6.76 37.28
CA PHE A 104 0.28 -5.64 38.05
C PHE A 104 -0.82 -4.77 38.70
N LEU A 105 -1.89 -4.46 37.97
CA LEU A 105 -3.00 -3.68 38.49
C LEU A 105 -3.79 -4.46 39.56
N VAL A 106 -4.04 -5.75 39.32
CA VAL A 106 -4.71 -6.65 40.29
C VAL A 106 -3.88 -6.81 41.55
N ASP A 107 -2.59 -7.13 41.42
CA ASP A 107 -1.70 -7.33 42.55
C ASP A 107 -1.63 -6.11 43.49
N ARG A 108 -1.78 -4.90 42.92
CA ARG A 108 -1.57 -3.66 43.67
C ARG A 108 -2.86 -3.00 44.16
N TYR A 109 -3.97 -3.17 43.42
CA TYR A 109 -5.18 -2.38 43.67
C TYR A 109 -6.44 -3.21 43.91
N ALA A 110 -6.39 -4.53 43.81
CA ALA A 110 -7.56 -5.35 44.07
C ALA A 110 -8.11 -5.12 45.49
N ALA A 111 -9.38 -4.84 45.58
CA ALA A 111 -10.08 -4.49 46.84
C ALA A 111 -11.43 -5.22 46.96
N GLY A 112 -12.14 -5.04 48.05
CA GLY A 112 -13.43 -5.68 48.29
C GLY A 112 -13.35 -7.19 48.27
N GLU A 113 -14.21 -7.86 47.52
CA GLU A 113 -14.21 -9.32 47.38
C GLU A 113 -12.92 -9.88 46.71
N ARG A 114 -12.23 -9.03 45.96
CA ARG A 114 -10.97 -9.36 45.27
C ARG A 114 -9.73 -9.06 46.10
N ALA A 115 -9.86 -8.55 47.32
CA ALA A 115 -8.74 -8.15 48.18
C ALA A 115 -7.73 -9.28 48.44
N HIS A 116 -8.15 -10.55 48.34
CA HIS A 116 -7.30 -11.72 48.46
C HIS A 116 -6.24 -11.85 47.33
N LEU A 117 -6.43 -11.15 46.20
CA LEU A 117 -5.48 -11.12 45.08
C LEU A 117 -4.39 -10.06 45.27
N ASN A 118 -4.59 -9.07 46.13
CA ASN A 118 -3.64 -8.01 46.42
C ASN A 118 -2.38 -8.59 47.09
N GLY A 119 -1.19 -8.36 46.50
CA GLY A 119 0.08 -8.91 46.96
C GLY A 119 0.31 -10.38 46.60
N ASN A 120 -0.66 -11.06 45.97
CA ASN A 120 -0.60 -12.49 45.65
C ASN A 120 -0.53 -12.79 44.14
N VAL A 121 -0.63 -11.79 43.27
CA VAL A 121 -0.52 -11.95 41.81
C VAL A 121 0.79 -11.33 41.35
N LYS A 122 1.72 -12.15 40.87
CA LYS A 122 3.02 -11.66 40.38
C LYS A 122 2.95 -11.22 38.94
N ALA A 123 3.34 -9.99 38.67
CA ALA A 123 3.56 -9.44 37.34
C ALA A 123 5.06 -9.42 37.04
N ASP A 124 5.41 -9.76 35.80
CA ASP A 124 6.77 -9.57 35.31
C ASP A 124 7.05 -8.09 35.07
N ALA A 125 8.32 -7.69 35.03
CA ALA A 125 8.69 -6.32 34.67
C ALA A 125 8.32 -6.03 33.20
N PRO A 126 8.04 -4.76 32.82
CA PRO A 126 7.79 -4.42 31.43
C PRO A 126 8.95 -4.85 30.53
N THR A 127 8.65 -5.61 29.48
CA THR A 127 9.60 -5.97 28.44
C THR A 127 9.74 -4.79 27.49
N ASP A 128 10.96 -4.30 27.31
CA ASP A 128 11.27 -3.23 26.35
C ASP A 128 11.55 -3.82 24.96
N TYR A 129 11.02 -3.18 23.94
CA TYR A 129 11.28 -3.50 22.54
C TYR A 129 11.95 -2.31 21.84
N PRO A 130 12.73 -2.54 20.78
CA PRO A 130 13.39 -1.46 20.05
C PRO A 130 12.37 -0.45 19.51
N ASP A 131 12.75 0.83 19.52
CA ASP A 131 11.94 1.90 18.94
C ASP A 131 11.98 1.85 17.41
N VAL A 132 13.10 1.42 16.85
CA VAL A 132 13.31 1.16 15.44
C VAL A 132 13.89 -0.24 15.32
N GLY A 133 13.29 -1.10 14.51
CA GLY A 133 13.67 -2.49 14.45
C GLY A 133 13.17 -3.20 13.20
N LEU A 134 13.41 -4.48 13.20
CA LEU A 134 13.06 -5.43 12.15
C LEU A 134 12.11 -6.49 12.70
N PHE A 135 11.32 -7.06 11.81
CA PHE A 135 10.43 -8.18 12.09
C PHE A 135 10.61 -9.26 11.04
N HIS A 136 10.73 -10.52 11.47
CA HIS A 136 10.68 -11.63 10.51
C HIS A 136 10.07 -12.89 11.17
N PRO A 137 9.14 -13.60 10.50
CA PRO A 137 8.46 -14.76 11.10
C PRO A 137 9.38 -15.94 11.40
N ASP A 138 10.50 -16.08 10.70
CA ASP A 138 11.47 -17.19 10.86
C ASP A 138 12.64 -16.87 11.78
N VAL A 139 12.64 -15.73 12.42
CA VAL A 139 13.71 -15.30 13.35
C VAL A 139 13.20 -15.38 14.78
N GLU A 140 14.05 -15.84 15.70
CA GLU A 140 13.72 -15.85 17.12
C GLU A 140 14.76 -15.02 17.89
N PRO A 141 14.36 -13.98 18.63
CA PRO A 141 12.98 -13.43 18.68
C PRO A 141 12.56 -12.78 17.35
N ARG A 142 11.25 -12.81 17.04
CA ARG A 142 10.72 -12.26 15.78
C ARG A 142 10.95 -10.76 15.60
N VAL A 143 11.15 -10.04 16.71
CA VAL A 143 11.43 -8.60 16.78
C VAL A 143 12.86 -8.39 17.22
N PHE A 144 13.66 -7.74 16.40
CA PHE A 144 15.10 -7.54 16.62
C PHE A 144 15.56 -6.21 15.99
N ASP A 145 16.80 -5.80 16.23
CA ASP A 145 17.40 -4.56 15.70
C ASP A 145 18.68 -4.80 14.89
N ASP A 146 19.20 -6.02 14.89
CA ASP A 146 20.39 -6.42 14.12
C ASP A 146 20.00 -7.02 12.77
N ALA A 147 20.26 -6.31 11.67
CA ALA A 147 19.98 -6.76 10.32
C ALA A 147 20.71 -8.06 9.91
N SER A 148 21.77 -8.45 10.63
CA SER A 148 22.47 -9.71 10.38
C SER A 148 21.64 -10.94 10.77
N MET A 149 20.60 -10.78 11.58
CA MET A 149 19.66 -11.84 11.97
C MET A 149 18.64 -12.17 10.88
N LEU A 150 18.47 -11.32 9.86
CA LEU A 150 17.56 -11.63 8.75
C LEU A 150 17.95 -12.97 8.09
N PRO A 151 16.96 -13.77 7.65
CA PRO A 151 17.23 -15.03 6.99
C PRO A 151 18.20 -14.91 5.83
N ALA A 152 18.97 -15.98 5.60
CA ALA A 152 19.90 -16.03 4.48
C ALA A 152 19.15 -15.85 3.16
N GLN A 153 19.48 -14.80 2.47
CA GLN A 153 18.80 -14.40 1.23
C GLN A 153 19.29 -15.24 0.03
N PRO A 154 18.47 -15.42 -1.01
CA PRO A 154 18.91 -16.12 -2.22
C PRO A 154 20.17 -15.48 -2.79
N LYS A 155 21.19 -16.30 -3.13
CA LYS A 155 22.45 -15.81 -3.73
C LYS A 155 22.25 -14.99 -5.01
N LYS A 156 21.13 -15.18 -5.70
CA LYS A 156 20.70 -14.44 -6.90
C LYS A 156 19.30 -13.85 -6.68
N ALA A 157 19.15 -12.99 -5.66
CA ALA A 157 17.91 -12.28 -5.47
C ALA A 157 17.62 -11.36 -6.68
N LYS A 158 16.36 -11.33 -7.13
CA LYS A 158 15.91 -10.44 -8.21
C LYS A 158 16.08 -8.96 -7.82
N GLY A 159 15.94 -8.65 -6.53
CA GLY A 159 16.14 -7.34 -5.96
C GLY A 159 15.85 -7.29 -4.47
N THR A 160 15.92 -6.10 -3.90
CA THR A 160 15.71 -5.86 -2.47
C THR A 160 14.53 -4.91 -2.24
N VAL A 161 13.57 -5.33 -1.43
CA VAL A 161 12.39 -4.55 -1.03
C VAL A 161 12.56 -4.07 0.39
N GLY A 162 12.49 -2.74 0.60
CA GLY A 162 12.28 -2.16 1.92
C GLY A 162 10.79 -2.20 2.25
N LEU A 163 10.43 -2.82 3.36
CA LEU A 163 9.04 -3.00 3.79
C LEU A 163 8.81 -2.27 5.10
N LEU A 164 7.88 -1.30 5.12
CA LEU A 164 7.54 -0.56 6.33
C LEU A 164 6.31 -1.15 7.00
N LEU A 165 6.44 -1.45 8.29
CA LEU A 165 5.42 -2.09 9.12
C LEU A 165 5.01 -1.17 10.28
N MET A 166 3.79 -1.37 10.79
CA MET A 166 3.36 -0.76 12.04
C MET A 166 3.88 -1.56 13.24
N ARG A 167 4.68 -0.90 14.08
CA ARG A 167 5.24 -1.49 15.29
C ARG A 167 4.18 -2.09 16.22
N SER A 168 3.02 -1.43 16.36
CA SER A 168 1.94 -1.89 17.22
C SER A 168 1.40 -3.27 16.85
N TYR A 169 1.18 -3.55 15.58
CA TYR A 169 0.73 -4.87 15.11
C TYR A 169 1.78 -5.96 15.33
N VAL A 170 3.04 -5.61 15.05
CA VAL A 170 4.17 -6.54 15.24
C VAL A 170 4.32 -6.95 16.70
N LEU A 171 4.23 -5.99 17.63
CA LEU A 171 4.36 -6.27 19.06
C LEU A 171 3.12 -6.93 19.66
N ALA A 172 1.93 -6.64 19.15
CA ALA A 172 0.68 -7.27 19.57
C ALA A 172 0.50 -8.70 19.03
N ASN A 173 1.50 -9.24 18.33
CA ASN A 173 1.43 -10.55 17.67
C ASN A 173 0.24 -10.67 16.67
N ASP A 174 -0.22 -9.53 16.13
CA ASP A 174 -1.29 -9.42 15.13
C ASP A 174 -0.68 -9.10 13.75
N ALA A 175 0.28 -9.91 13.32
CA ALA A 175 1.15 -9.62 12.17
C ALA A 175 0.93 -10.57 10.97
N ASP A 176 -0.10 -11.41 10.95
CA ASP A 176 -0.32 -12.41 9.90
C ASP A 176 -0.47 -11.78 8.51
N HIS A 177 -1.09 -10.60 8.42
CA HIS A 177 -1.18 -9.83 7.17
C HIS A 177 0.21 -9.42 6.64
N TYR A 178 1.16 -9.08 7.50
CA TYR A 178 2.55 -8.78 7.12
C TYR A 178 3.33 -10.04 6.74
N ILE A 179 3.11 -11.13 7.47
CA ILE A 179 3.72 -12.43 7.17
C ILE A 179 3.34 -12.88 5.76
N GLY A 180 2.07 -12.76 5.38
CA GLY A 180 1.62 -13.08 4.03
C GLY A 180 2.35 -12.29 2.95
N VAL A 181 2.57 -10.99 3.13
CA VAL A 181 3.31 -10.14 2.19
C VAL A 181 4.79 -10.54 2.12
N ILE A 182 5.45 -10.73 3.28
CA ILE A 182 6.86 -11.17 3.33
C ILE A 182 7.02 -12.47 2.54
N ARG A 183 6.17 -13.47 2.81
CA ARG A 183 6.21 -14.77 2.12
C ARG A 183 5.98 -14.65 0.60
N ALA A 184 5.04 -13.81 0.18
CA ALA A 184 4.76 -13.62 -1.23
C ALA A 184 5.94 -12.98 -1.97
N PHE A 185 6.65 -12.06 -1.35
CA PHE A 185 7.86 -11.44 -1.92
C PHE A 185 9.03 -12.41 -1.97
N GLU A 186 9.29 -13.15 -0.89
CA GLU A 186 10.34 -14.17 -0.83
C GLU A 186 10.12 -15.29 -1.86
N ALA A 187 8.87 -15.74 -2.02
CA ALA A 187 8.50 -16.76 -3.01
C ALA A 187 8.81 -16.32 -4.46
N ARG A 188 8.85 -15.01 -4.73
CA ARG A 188 9.24 -14.44 -6.03
C ARG A 188 10.74 -14.18 -6.18
N GLY A 189 11.52 -14.54 -5.17
CA GLY A 189 12.98 -14.38 -5.16
C GLY A 189 13.45 -12.97 -4.83
N LEU A 190 12.61 -12.17 -4.18
CA LEU A 190 12.99 -10.86 -3.66
C LEU A 190 13.62 -11.00 -2.26
N LYS A 191 14.60 -10.16 -1.99
CA LYS A 191 15.09 -9.94 -0.63
C LYS A 191 14.17 -8.94 0.07
N VAL A 192 13.71 -9.26 1.27
CA VAL A 192 12.82 -8.39 2.05
C VAL A 192 13.54 -7.87 3.30
N ILE A 193 13.42 -6.57 3.55
CA ILE A 193 13.89 -5.92 4.77
C ILE A 193 12.67 -5.32 5.48
N PRO A 194 11.98 -6.08 6.36
CA PRO A 194 10.76 -5.62 7.02
C PRO A 194 11.11 -4.83 8.26
N ALA A 195 11.00 -3.52 8.19
CA ALA A 195 11.38 -2.59 9.24
C ALA A 195 10.18 -1.82 9.80
N PHE A 196 10.29 -1.38 11.05
CA PHE A 196 9.31 -0.53 11.71
C PHE A 196 10.00 0.58 12.49
N ALA A 197 9.26 1.67 12.75
CA ALA A 197 9.66 2.73 13.67
C ALA A 197 8.58 2.95 14.73
N SER A 198 8.98 3.43 15.91
CA SER A 198 8.04 3.91 16.91
C SER A 198 7.48 5.26 16.49
N GLY A 199 6.19 5.47 16.76
CA GLY A 199 5.49 6.65 16.27
C GLY A 199 5.09 6.51 14.80
N LEU A 200 4.77 7.64 14.18
CA LEU A 200 4.22 7.69 12.83
C LEU A 200 5.21 8.36 11.86
N ASP A 201 6.50 8.19 12.08
CA ASP A 201 7.58 8.73 11.25
C ASP A 201 8.53 7.59 10.85
N ALA A 202 8.44 7.18 9.61
CA ALA A 202 9.20 6.05 9.09
C ALA A 202 10.68 6.38 8.78
N ARG A 203 11.10 7.66 8.81
CA ARG A 203 12.44 8.08 8.39
C ARG A 203 13.56 7.39 9.16
N GLN A 204 13.37 7.15 10.47
CA GLN A 204 14.39 6.47 11.27
C GLN A 204 14.62 5.02 10.80
N ALA A 205 13.55 4.29 10.44
CA ALA A 205 13.67 2.94 9.91
C ALA A 205 14.33 2.94 8.51
N ILE A 206 13.97 3.91 7.68
CA ILE A 206 14.54 4.11 6.34
C ILE A 206 16.05 4.37 6.45
N ASP A 207 16.48 5.30 7.29
CA ASP A 207 17.88 5.67 7.43
C ASP A 207 18.72 4.53 8.00
N GLN A 208 18.16 3.74 8.93
CA GLN A 208 18.89 2.67 9.60
C GLN A 208 19.00 1.39 8.75
N TYR A 209 17.96 1.03 7.99
CA TYR A 209 17.88 -0.28 7.35
C TYR A 209 17.84 -0.26 5.82
N PHE A 210 17.44 0.87 5.21
CA PHE A 210 17.33 0.97 3.75
C PHE A 210 18.46 1.78 3.13
N ARG A 211 19.35 2.32 3.96
CA ARG A 211 20.55 3.04 3.55
C ARG A 211 21.80 2.42 4.19
N LYS A 212 22.91 2.55 3.51
CA LYS A 212 24.24 2.21 4.03
C LYS A 212 25.24 3.23 3.51
N ASP A 213 25.99 3.86 4.41
CA ASP A 213 26.96 4.90 4.05
C ASP A 213 26.35 6.02 3.18
N GLY A 214 25.11 6.42 3.50
CA GLY A 214 24.35 7.44 2.77
C GLY A 214 23.79 7.00 1.42
N LYS A 215 23.98 5.74 1.01
CA LYS A 215 23.46 5.19 -0.25
C LYS A 215 22.26 4.30 -0.01
N THR A 216 21.26 4.40 -0.87
CA THR A 216 20.09 3.52 -0.89
C THR A 216 20.50 2.09 -1.23
N THR A 217 20.01 1.10 -0.46
CA THR A 217 20.32 -0.33 -0.61
C THR A 217 19.13 -1.16 -1.07
N ILE A 218 17.97 -0.54 -1.24
CA ILE A 218 16.74 -1.17 -1.71
C ILE A 218 16.45 -0.77 -3.16
N ASP A 219 15.70 -1.60 -3.88
CA ASP A 219 15.24 -1.32 -5.25
C ASP A 219 13.82 -0.73 -5.29
N THR A 220 13.04 -0.95 -4.25
CA THR A 220 11.71 -0.37 -4.07
C THR A 220 11.35 -0.28 -2.60
N LEU A 221 10.50 0.69 -2.26
CA LEU A 221 9.92 0.87 -0.94
C LEU A 221 8.44 0.52 -0.99
N VAL A 222 8.01 -0.37 -0.10
CA VAL A 222 6.59 -0.72 0.08
C VAL A 222 6.19 -0.39 1.52
N SER A 223 5.23 0.51 1.69
CA SER A 223 4.64 0.79 3.00
C SER A 223 3.38 -0.05 3.19
N LEU A 224 3.31 -0.76 4.32
CA LEU A 224 2.12 -1.51 4.77
C LEU A 224 1.44 -0.81 5.96
N THR A 225 1.79 0.44 6.21
CA THR A 225 1.27 1.17 7.38
C THR A 225 -0.15 1.69 7.19
N GLY A 226 -0.58 1.89 5.95
CA GLY A 226 -1.92 2.37 5.61
C GLY A 226 -2.11 3.88 5.76
N PHE A 227 -1.02 4.68 5.84
CA PHE A 227 -1.10 6.15 5.88
C PHE A 227 0.24 6.81 5.51
N SER A 228 0.36 8.13 5.74
CA SER A 228 1.54 8.95 5.46
C SER A 228 2.86 8.30 5.87
N LEU A 229 3.90 8.52 5.07
CA LEU A 229 5.28 8.11 5.38
C LEU A 229 5.84 8.90 6.58
N VAL A 230 5.48 10.18 6.71
CA VAL A 230 5.91 11.07 7.79
C VAL A 230 4.70 11.72 8.45
N GLY A 231 4.18 11.05 9.45
CA GLY A 231 2.98 11.45 10.17
C GLY A 231 1.94 10.34 10.22
N GLY A 232 0.72 10.68 10.62
CA GLY A 232 -0.38 9.74 10.78
C GLY A 232 -1.72 10.32 10.30
N PRO A 233 -2.83 9.65 10.63
CA PRO A 233 -4.15 10.06 10.14
C PRO A 233 -4.56 11.49 10.52
N ALA A 234 -4.05 12.01 11.63
CA ALA A 234 -4.41 13.34 12.14
C ALA A 234 -3.43 14.45 11.74
N TYR A 235 -2.24 14.11 11.31
CA TYR A 235 -1.19 15.05 10.89
C TYR A 235 -0.20 14.34 9.98
N ASN A 236 0.09 14.94 8.85
CA ASN A 236 1.13 14.48 7.92
C ASN A 236 2.05 15.65 7.54
N ASN A 237 3.25 15.30 7.11
CA ASN A 237 4.23 16.24 6.57
C ASN A 237 4.65 15.76 5.18
N ALA A 238 3.86 16.13 4.17
CA ALA A 238 4.07 15.70 2.79
C ALA A 238 5.40 16.19 2.22
N ASP A 239 5.86 17.38 2.59
CA ASP A 239 7.16 17.91 2.13
C ASP A 239 8.32 17.05 2.63
N ALA A 240 8.32 16.69 3.93
CA ALA A 240 9.35 15.82 4.49
C ALA A 240 9.29 14.38 3.94
N ALA A 241 8.10 13.89 3.59
CA ALA A 241 7.92 12.61 2.93
C ALA A 241 8.49 12.65 1.50
N ALA A 242 8.14 13.67 0.72
CA ALA A 242 8.63 13.86 -0.65
C ALA A 242 10.16 14.03 -0.68
N GLU A 243 10.75 14.80 0.25
CA GLU A 243 12.20 14.93 0.39
C GLU A 243 12.87 13.58 0.65
N THR A 244 12.32 12.80 1.58
CA THR A 244 12.82 11.45 1.92
C THR A 244 12.76 10.50 0.73
N LEU A 245 11.66 10.52 -0.03
CA LEU A 245 11.45 9.68 -1.21
C LEU A 245 12.36 10.11 -2.38
N THR A 246 12.56 11.42 -2.56
CA THR A 246 13.50 11.98 -3.54
C THR A 246 14.91 11.50 -3.25
N ASP A 247 15.34 11.56 -2.00
CA ASP A 247 16.66 11.09 -1.57
C ASP A 247 16.85 9.57 -1.70
N LEU A 248 15.76 8.78 -1.55
CA LEU A 248 15.80 7.34 -1.76
C LEU A 248 15.91 6.97 -3.24
N ASP A 249 15.27 7.74 -4.11
CA ASP A 249 15.22 7.53 -5.55
C ASP A 249 14.83 6.09 -5.93
N VAL A 250 13.75 5.58 -5.34
CA VAL A 250 13.18 4.26 -5.63
C VAL A 250 11.66 4.36 -5.81
N PRO A 251 11.03 3.45 -6.56
CA PRO A 251 9.57 3.36 -6.59
C PRO A 251 9.00 3.20 -5.18
N TYR A 252 7.92 3.93 -4.89
CA TYR A 252 7.22 3.87 -3.61
C TYR A 252 5.77 3.40 -3.82
N ILE A 253 5.41 2.29 -3.17
CA ILE A 253 4.07 1.71 -3.19
C ILE A 253 3.49 1.81 -1.78
N ALA A 254 2.31 2.43 -1.65
CA ALA A 254 1.54 2.42 -0.41
C ALA A 254 0.44 1.35 -0.51
N ALA A 255 0.61 0.27 0.24
CA ALA A 255 -0.39 -0.78 0.35
C ALA A 255 -1.18 -0.63 1.65
N HIS A 256 -2.46 -1.05 1.64
CA HIS A 256 -3.41 -0.72 2.69
C HIS A 256 -3.96 -1.96 3.38
N PRO A 257 -3.95 -2.03 4.72
CA PRO A 257 -4.78 -2.95 5.46
C PRO A 257 -6.19 -2.37 5.62
N LEU A 258 -7.23 -3.19 5.56
CA LEU A 258 -8.59 -2.77 5.88
C LEU A 258 -8.82 -2.83 7.39
N GLU A 259 -9.01 -1.67 8.01
CA GLU A 259 -9.22 -1.53 9.45
C GLU A 259 -10.64 -1.09 9.83
N PHE A 260 -11.31 -0.32 8.96
CA PHE A 260 -12.62 0.26 9.23
C PHE A 260 -13.76 -0.60 8.67
N GLN A 261 -13.48 -1.46 7.72
CA GLN A 261 -14.40 -2.45 7.17
C GLN A 261 -13.71 -3.82 7.12
N SER A 262 -14.48 -4.90 6.98
CA SER A 262 -13.94 -6.24 6.79
C SER A 262 -13.55 -6.49 5.33
N LEU A 263 -12.76 -7.54 5.09
CA LEU A 263 -12.46 -8.01 3.73
C LEU A 263 -13.73 -8.39 2.96
N GLU A 264 -14.70 -8.99 3.64
CA GLU A 264 -15.98 -9.39 3.06
C GLU A 264 -16.84 -8.17 2.70
N ASP A 265 -16.93 -7.17 3.59
CA ASP A 265 -17.66 -5.93 3.32
C ASP A 265 -17.06 -5.16 2.14
N TRP A 266 -15.74 -5.03 2.10
CA TRP A 266 -15.04 -4.44 0.97
C TRP A 266 -15.28 -5.21 -0.32
N GLN A 267 -15.21 -6.54 -0.29
CA GLN A 267 -15.42 -7.36 -1.48
C GLN A 267 -16.84 -7.20 -2.01
N GLY A 268 -17.83 -7.17 -1.13
CA GLY A 268 -19.25 -6.94 -1.49
C GLY A 268 -19.58 -5.50 -1.94
N SER A 269 -18.73 -4.53 -1.61
CA SER A 269 -18.94 -3.12 -1.92
C SER A 269 -18.72 -2.82 -3.40
N ALA A 270 -19.67 -2.16 -4.04
CA ALA A 270 -19.49 -1.66 -5.41
C ALA A 270 -18.51 -0.45 -5.48
N ARG A 271 -18.38 0.31 -4.39
CA ARG A 271 -17.49 1.47 -4.31
C ARG A 271 -16.05 1.08 -3.94
N GLY A 272 -15.89 -0.02 -3.19
CA GLY A 272 -14.61 -0.44 -2.62
C GLY A 272 -14.35 0.19 -1.25
N LEU A 273 -13.33 1.02 -1.13
CA LEU A 273 -12.96 1.70 0.11
C LEU A 273 -14.01 2.72 0.57
N MET A 274 -14.15 2.85 1.88
CA MET A 274 -14.92 3.94 2.47
C MET A 274 -14.23 5.30 2.23
N PRO A 275 -14.97 6.43 2.24
CA PRO A 275 -14.38 7.76 2.00
C PRO A 275 -13.22 8.10 2.93
N ILE A 276 -13.31 7.71 4.20
CA ILE A 276 -12.22 7.94 5.17
C ILE A 276 -10.97 7.12 4.85
N GLU A 277 -11.14 5.86 4.43
CA GLU A 277 -10.05 4.99 4.01
C GLU A 277 -9.40 5.53 2.73
N SER A 278 -10.22 5.92 1.74
CA SER A 278 -9.73 6.51 0.49
C SER A 278 -8.90 7.77 0.74
N THR A 279 -9.31 8.61 1.70
CA THR A 279 -8.56 9.83 2.03
C THR A 279 -7.25 9.51 2.74
N ILE A 280 -7.28 8.70 3.79
CA ILE A 280 -6.12 8.47 4.65
C ILE A 280 -5.12 7.51 3.98
N MET A 281 -5.62 6.45 3.36
CA MET A 281 -4.79 5.34 2.87
C MET A 281 -4.36 5.51 1.41
N VAL A 282 -5.09 6.29 0.61
CA VAL A 282 -4.79 6.49 -0.81
C VAL A 282 -4.35 7.92 -1.07
N ALA A 283 -5.23 8.91 -0.87
CA ALA A 283 -4.96 10.28 -1.30
C ALA A 283 -3.76 10.91 -0.60
N ILE A 284 -3.59 10.71 0.71
CA ILE A 284 -2.44 11.26 1.44
C ILE A 284 -1.12 10.65 0.94
N PRO A 285 -0.94 9.31 0.86
CA PRO A 285 0.28 8.73 0.30
C PRO A 285 0.55 9.12 -1.16
N GLU A 286 -0.49 9.28 -2.00
CA GLU A 286 -0.32 9.73 -3.39
C GLU A 286 0.23 11.16 -3.48
N ILE A 287 -0.24 12.08 -2.62
CA ILE A 287 0.32 13.45 -2.52
C ILE A 287 1.81 13.41 -2.15
N GLU A 288 2.24 12.42 -1.37
CA GLU A 288 3.63 12.20 -0.97
C GLU A 288 4.48 11.54 -2.07
N GLY A 289 3.86 10.98 -3.11
CA GLY A 289 4.55 10.33 -4.23
C GLY A 289 4.35 8.81 -4.33
N ALA A 290 3.43 8.23 -3.56
CA ALA A 290 3.09 6.81 -3.70
C ALA A 290 2.39 6.53 -5.04
N THR A 291 2.67 5.36 -5.60
CA THR A 291 2.05 4.87 -6.83
C THR A 291 1.39 3.51 -6.60
N GLY A 292 0.38 3.20 -7.40
CA GLY A 292 -0.26 1.89 -7.43
C GLY A 292 -0.86 1.44 -6.09
N PRO A 293 -1.79 2.21 -5.49
CA PRO A 293 -2.42 1.85 -4.23
C PRO A 293 -3.10 0.48 -4.34
N ILE A 294 -2.89 -0.38 -3.33
CA ILE A 294 -3.43 -1.74 -3.33
C ILE A 294 -3.76 -2.21 -1.91
N ILE A 295 -4.88 -2.91 -1.76
CA ILE A 295 -5.21 -3.61 -0.52
C ILE A 295 -4.38 -4.88 -0.45
N PHE A 296 -3.87 -5.25 0.73
CA PHE A 296 -3.11 -6.50 0.91
C PHE A 296 -3.69 -7.40 2.00
N GLY A 297 -4.57 -6.90 2.86
CA GLY A 297 -5.15 -7.64 3.95
C GLY A 297 -6.13 -6.80 4.76
N GLY A 298 -6.62 -7.35 5.84
CA GLY A 298 -7.57 -6.67 6.72
C GLY A 298 -8.16 -7.62 7.75
N ARG A 299 -9.20 -7.18 8.43
CA ARG A 299 -9.97 -8.03 9.35
C ARG A 299 -11.04 -8.80 8.58
N SER A 300 -11.28 -10.04 9.00
CA SER A 300 -12.43 -10.84 8.54
C SER A 300 -13.51 -10.88 9.62
N HIS A 301 -14.77 -10.82 9.23
CA HIS A 301 -15.89 -11.05 10.13
C HIS A 301 -16.46 -12.47 10.04
N SER A 302 -15.92 -13.32 9.16
CA SER A 302 -16.38 -14.69 8.99
C SER A 302 -16.25 -15.51 10.28
N THR A 303 -17.23 -16.37 10.51
CA THR A 303 -17.27 -17.33 11.62
C THR A 303 -17.12 -18.77 11.14
N SER A 304 -17.01 -19.01 9.84
CA SER A 304 -16.91 -20.33 9.23
C SER A 304 -15.50 -20.94 9.31
N GLY A 305 -14.50 -20.18 9.75
CA GLY A 305 -13.10 -20.58 9.71
C GLY A 305 -12.41 -20.33 8.38
N HIS A 306 -13.11 -19.70 7.43
CA HIS A 306 -12.59 -19.28 6.13
C HIS A 306 -13.01 -17.84 5.84
N CYS A 307 -12.17 -17.10 5.11
CA CYS A 307 -12.53 -15.80 4.57
C CYS A 307 -13.59 -15.99 3.46
N GLU A 308 -14.70 -15.31 3.57
CA GLU A 308 -15.83 -15.40 2.63
C GLU A 308 -15.81 -14.25 1.60
N GLY A 309 -14.72 -13.48 1.55
CA GLY A 309 -14.60 -12.34 0.65
C GLY A 309 -14.45 -12.70 -0.84
N CYS A 310 -13.96 -13.91 -1.17
CA CYS A 310 -13.81 -14.37 -2.55
C CYS A 310 -13.85 -15.91 -2.62
N ASP A 311 -13.84 -16.45 -3.85
CA ASP A 311 -13.93 -17.90 -4.10
C ASP A 311 -12.72 -18.69 -3.59
N ARG A 312 -11.62 -18.04 -3.21
CA ARG A 312 -10.42 -18.72 -2.67
C ARG A 312 -10.62 -19.29 -1.28
N GLN A 313 -11.58 -18.77 -0.51
CA GLN A 313 -11.92 -19.24 0.84
C GLN A 313 -10.69 -19.48 1.73
N CYS A 314 -9.78 -18.49 1.81
CA CYS A 314 -8.56 -18.59 2.59
C CYS A 314 -8.85 -18.99 4.04
N GLU A 315 -8.09 -19.97 4.58
CA GLU A 315 -8.27 -20.44 5.95
C GLU A 315 -7.97 -19.35 6.97
N LEU A 316 -8.81 -19.22 7.98
CA LEU A 316 -8.62 -18.37 9.14
C LEU A 316 -8.09 -19.21 10.31
N HIS A 317 -7.15 -18.68 11.08
CA HIS A 317 -6.63 -19.39 12.25
C HIS A 317 -7.76 -19.69 13.27
N LYS A 318 -7.97 -20.97 13.58
CA LYS A 318 -9.10 -21.46 14.40
C LYS A 318 -9.05 -21.04 15.87
N ASP A 319 -7.87 -20.66 16.38
CA ASP A 319 -7.64 -20.46 17.82
C ASP A 319 -7.81 -18.99 18.28
N SER A 320 -8.08 -18.06 17.39
CA SER A 320 -8.25 -16.67 17.79
C SER A 320 -9.72 -16.37 18.12
N THR A 321 -10.03 -16.27 19.40
CA THR A 321 -11.25 -15.60 19.91
C THR A 321 -11.27 -14.12 19.54
N VAL A 322 -10.16 -13.59 19.08
CA VAL A 322 -9.96 -12.23 18.61
C VAL A 322 -9.73 -12.26 17.10
N ARG A 323 -10.53 -11.50 16.37
CA ARG A 323 -10.40 -11.33 14.92
C ARG A 323 -9.16 -10.52 14.60
N GLY A 324 -8.04 -11.20 14.35
CA GLY A 324 -6.77 -10.60 13.96
C GLY A 324 -6.77 -10.11 12.51
N MET A 325 -5.71 -9.40 12.16
CA MET A 325 -5.42 -8.99 10.79
C MET A 325 -4.92 -10.18 9.98
N ILE A 326 -5.50 -10.41 8.81
CA ILE A 326 -5.09 -11.49 7.89
C ILE A 326 -4.67 -10.93 6.53
N SER A 327 -3.79 -11.62 5.82
CA SER A 327 -3.48 -11.30 4.43
C SER A 327 -4.61 -11.77 3.51
N CYS A 328 -4.97 -10.95 2.53
CA CYS A 328 -5.76 -11.40 1.39
C CYS A 328 -4.80 -12.03 0.39
N GLN A 329 -4.83 -13.36 0.24
CA GLN A 329 -3.86 -14.08 -0.60
C GLN A 329 -3.83 -13.54 -2.03
N GLU A 330 -4.98 -13.32 -2.65
CA GLU A 330 -5.09 -12.79 -4.00
C GLU A 330 -4.44 -11.42 -4.13
N ARG A 331 -4.78 -10.48 -3.25
CA ARG A 331 -4.23 -9.13 -3.29
C ARG A 331 -2.73 -9.09 -2.96
N THR A 332 -2.30 -9.94 -2.06
CA THR A 332 -0.88 -10.09 -1.70
C THR A 332 -0.05 -10.61 -2.88
N GLU A 333 -0.59 -11.54 -3.65
CA GLU A 333 0.04 -12.05 -4.88
C GLU A 333 0.16 -10.95 -5.93
N VAL A 334 -0.89 -10.16 -6.15
CA VAL A 334 -0.87 -9.02 -7.08
C VAL A 334 0.12 -7.95 -6.63
N LEU A 335 0.15 -7.62 -5.34
CA LEU A 335 1.15 -6.68 -4.78
C LEU A 335 2.57 -7.18 -5.05
N ALA A 336 2.81 -8.47 -4.83
CA ALA A 336 4.12 -9.05 -5.03
C ALA A 336 4.52 -9.10 -6.52
N ASP A 337 3.59 -9.34 -7.44
CA ASP A 337 3.84 -9.26 -8.88
C ASP A 337 4.19 -7.84 -9.32
N ARG A 338 3.40 -6.85 -8.93
CA ARG A 338 3.64 -5.43 -9.23
C ARG A 338 4.99 -4.96 -8.71
N THR A 339 5.29 -5.30 -7.44
CA THR A 339 6.56 -4.97 -6.82
C THR A 339 7.73 -5.63 -7.56
N THR A 340 7.60 -6.91 -7.94
CA THR A 340 8.64 -7.64 -8.68
C THR A 340 8.92 -6.98 -10.03
N ARG A 341 7.87 -6.62 -10.78
CA ARG A 341 8.01 -5.95 -12.09
C ARG A 341 8.60 -4.55 -11.98
N MET A 342 8.26 -3.80 -10.92
CA MET A 342 8.91 -2.50 -10.63
C MET A 342 10.41 -2.67 -10.37
N VAL A 343 10.80 -3.69 -9.60
CA VAL A 343 12.21 -4.02 -9.35
C VAL A 343 12.92 -4.43 -10.63
N GLU A 344 12.30 -5.29 -11.45
CA GLU A 344 12.84 -5.73 -12.74
C GLU A 344 13.00 -4.56 -13.70
N LEU A 345 12.01 -3.66 -13.81
CA LEU A 345 12.09 -2.43 -14.62
C LEU A 345 13.26 -1.53 -14.18
N ARG A 346 13.43 -1.33 -12.87
CA ARG A 346 14.53 -0.51 -12.33
C ARG A 346 15.90 -1.09 -12.67
N ARG A 347 16.05 -2.42 -12.58
CA ARG A 347 17.32 -3.11 -12.78
C ARG A 347 17.66 -3.41 -14.24
N LYS A 348 16.65 -3.39 -15.11
CA LYS A 348 16.84 -3.65 -16.54
C LYS A 348 17.60 -2.51 -17.20
N ASP A 349 18.57 -2.84 -18.05
CA ASP A 349 19.30 -1.83 -18.82
C ASP A 349 18.33 -1.01 -19.68
N ILE A 350 18.54 0.31 -19.72
CA ILE A 350 17.63 1.25 -20.41
C ILE A 350 17.42 0.86 -21.87
N ALA A 351 18.48 0.41 -22.55
CA ALA A 351 18.42 -0.01 -23.95
C ALA A 351 17.49 -1.21 -24.19
N ASP A 352 17.32 -2.07 -23.18
CA ASP A 352 16.52 -3.31 -23.28
C ASP A 352 15.07 -3.12 -22.79
N ARG A 353 14.74 -1.98 -22.19
CA ARG A 353 13.39 -1.71 -21.70
C ARG A 353 12.41 -1.57 -22.84
N LYS A 354 11.29 -2.31 -22.74
CA LYS A 354 10.16 -2.21 -23.66
C LYS A 354 9.04 -1.39 -23.04
N VAL A 355 8.63 -0.33 -23.73
CA VAL A 355 7.59 0.60 -23.23
C VAL A 355 6.40 0.57 -24.17
N GLY A 356 5.21 0.28 -23.60
CA GLY A 356 3.94 0.46 -24.29
C GLY A 356 3.41 1.87 -24.01
N VAL A 357 3.25 2.69 -25.03
CA VAL A 357 2.57 4.00 -24.93
C VAL A 357 1.14 3.82 -25.42
N VAL A 358 0.17 4.16 -24.59
CA VAL A 358 -1.26 4.07 -24.90
C VAL A 358 -1.80 5.45 -25.21
N ILE A 359 -2.24 5.66 -26.45
CA ILE A 359 -2.92 6.88 -26.88
C ILE A 359 -4.42 6.65 -26.80
N PHE A 360 -5.14 7.61 -26.21
CA PHE A 360 -6.59 7.58 -26.14
C PHE A 360 -7.23 7.84 -27.50
N GLY A 361 -8.23 7.07 -27.86
CA GLY A 361 -8.92 7.13 -29.16
C GLY A 361 -10.44 7.28 -29.01
N PHE A 362 -10.91 8.32 -28.31
CA PHE A 362 -12.34 8.53 -28.07
C PHE A 362 -12.83 9.87 -28.65
N PRO A 363 -14.02 9.94 -29.24
CA PRO A 363 -14.80 8.79 -29.74
C PRO A 363 -14.07 8.05 -30.86
N PRO A 364 -14.39 6.75 -31.11
CA PRO A 364 -13.69 5.96 -32.13
C PRO A 364 -13.78 6.63 -33.50
N GLY A 365 -12.63 6.79 -34.17
CA GLY A 365 -12.54 7.40 -35.49
C GLY A 365 -11.18 8.03 -35.76
N ALA A 366 -10.75 8.07 -37.00
CA ALA A 366 -9.41 8.55 -37.38
C ALA A 366 -9.13 10.00 -36.91
N GLY A 367 -10.14 10.85 -36.90
CA GLY A 367 -10.00 12.25 -36.47
C GLY A 367 -9.92 12.44 -34.94
N SER A 368 -10.17 11.38 -34.16
CA SER A 368 -10.18 11.44 -32.69
C SER A 368 -8.96 10.77 -32.05
N VAL A 369 -8.14 10.08 -32.83
CA VAL A 369 -6.94 9.40 -32.33
C VAL A 369 -5.95 10.42 -31.79
N GLY A 370 -5.61 10.27 -30.51
CA GLY A 370 -4.67 11.18 -29.84
C GLY A 370 -5.23 12.58 -29.56
N THR A 371 -6.55 12.74 -29.48
CA THR A 371 -7.13 14.03 -29.05
C THR A 371 -7.02 14.21 -27.54
N ALA A 372 -6.63 15.41 -27.12
CA ALA A 372 -6.60 15.81 -25.73
C ALA A 372 -6.94 17.29 -25.61
N ALA A 373 -7.60 17.68 -24.51
CA ALA A 373 -8.16 19.03 -24.35
C ALA A 373 -7.09 20.12 -24.33
N HIS A 374 -5.92 19.87 -23.76
CA HIS A 374 -4.87 20.88 -23.54
C HIS A 374 -3.48 20.38 -23.94
N LEU A 375 -3.37 19.21 -24.56
CA LEU A 375 -2.10 18.62 -24.97
C LEU A 375 -2.06 18.46 -26.50
N SER A 376 -1.03 18.98 -27.14
CA SER A 376 -0.69 18.61 -28.52
C SER A 376 -0.05 17.23 -28.52
N VAL A 377 -0.86 16.17 -28.55
CA VAL A 377 -0.46 14.79 -28.28
C VAL A 377 0.71 14.37 -29.17
N TYR A 378 0.61 14.52 -30.50
CA TYR A 378 1.67 14.08 -31.41
C TYR A 378 2.97 14.86 -31.27
N ALA A 379 2.89 16.18 -31.03
CA ALA A 379 4.09 16.97 -30.78
C ALA A 379 4.75 16.63 -29.46
N SER A 380 3.96 16.45 -28.41
CA SER A 380 4.45 16.07 -27.07
C SER A 380 5.00 14.64 -27.07
N LEU A 381 4.32 13.68 -27.70
CA LEU A 381 4.80 12.31 -27.85
C LEU A 381 6.11 12.25 -28.67
N PHE A 382 6.20 13.00 -29.76
CA PHE A 382 7.42 13.11 -30.55
C PHE A 382 8.61 13.59 -29.69
N ASN A 383 8.39 14.61 -28.87
CA ASN A 383 9.41 15.13 -27.95
C ASN A 383 9.76 14.08 -26.87
N THR A 384 8.76 13.33 -26.37
CA THR A 384 8.99 12.22 -25.43
C THR A 384 9.85 11.13 -26.06
N LEU A 385 9.54 10.68 -27.29
CA LEU A 385 10.34 9.67 -28.00
C LEU A 385 11.79 10.16 -28.23
N LYS A 386 11.98 11.45 -28.55
CA LYS A 386 13.33 12.04 -28.65
C LYS A 386 14.08 12.01 -27.32
N ALA A 387 13.40 12.37 -26.24
CA ALA A 387 13.99 12.35 -24.89
C ALA A 387 14.35 10.90 -24.49
N MET A 388 13.47 9.95 -24.71
CA MET A 388 13.74 8.53 -24.44
C MET A 388 14.97 8.04 -25.21
N LYS A 389 15.10 8.40 -26.51
CA LYS A 389 16.28 8.04 -27.30
C LYS A 389 17.55 8.67 -26.73
N ALA A 390 17.48 9.93 -26.28
CA ALA A 390 18.62 10.63 -25.66
C ALA A 390 19.04 10.00 -24.32
N GLU A 391 18.09 9.44 -23.56
CA GLU A 391 18.33 8.70 -22.32
C GLU A 391 18.81 7.25 -22.55
N GLY A 392 18.92 6.80 -23.80
CA GLY A 392 19.49 5.49 -24.13
C GLY A 392 18.50 4.38 -24.43
N TYR A 393 17.19 4.67 -24.54
CA TYR A 393 16.23 3.68 -25.02
C TYR A 393 16.46 3.31 -26.48
N THR A 394 16.26 2.06 -26.82
CA THR A 394 16.40 1.57 -28.20
C THR A 394 15.11 1.85 -28.98
N LEU A 395 15.10 2.92 -29.74
CA LEU A 395 13.96 3.26 -30.60
C LEU A 395 14.37 4.08 -31.83
N ASP A 396 13.53 4.00 -32.87
CA ASP A 396 13.63 4.83 -34.07
C ASP A 396 12.62 5.98 -33.96
N VAL A 397 13.15 7.21 -33.83
CA VAL A 397 12.30 8.42 -33.75
C VAL A 397 11.86 8.81 -35.16
N PRO A 398 10.56 8.99 -35.44
CA PRO A 398 10.08 9.55 -36.71
C PRO A 398 10.72 10.90 -37.06
N GLU A 399 10.70 11.30 -38.32
CA GLU A 399 11.34 12.54 -38.79
C GLU A 399 10.66 13.82 -38.25
N SER A 400 9.36 13.74 -37.95
CA SER A 400 8.57 14.88 -37.47
C SER A 400 7.33 14.44 -36.71
N PRO A 401 6.69 15.34 -35.94
CA PRO A 401 5.38 15.06 -35.32
C PRO A 401 4.32 14.64 -36.35
N LYS A 402 4.33 15.22 -37.55
CA LYS A 402 3.42 14.85 -38.61
C LYS A 402 3.69 13.46 -39.17
N ALA A 403 4.97 13.07 -39.30
CA ALA A 403 5.33 11.71 -39.71
C ALA A 403 4.89 10.66 -38.66
N LEU A 404 5.03 10.98 -37.36
CA LEU A 404 4.51 10.17 -36.27
C LEU A 404 2.98 10.01 -36.36
N GLU A 405 2.24 11.10 -36.52
CA GLU A 405 0.78 11.09 -36.68
C GLU A 405 0.35 10.20 -37.84
N LEU A 406 0.91 10.41 -39.04
CA LEU A 406 0.59 9.63 -40.23
C LEU A 406 0.90 8.14 -40.08
N ALA A 407 2.01 7.81 -39.45
CA ALA A 407 2.37 6.42 -39.19
C ALA A 407 1.33 5.72 -38.30
N ILE A 408 0.75 6.43 -37.32
CA ILE A 408 -0.25 5.90 -36.40
C ILE A 408 -1.63 5.87 -37.03
N THR A 409 -2.05 6.94 -37.72
CA THR A 409 -3.44 7.11 -38.19
C THR A 409 -3.70 6.53 -39.57
N GLU A 410 -2.70 6.43 -40.45
CA GLU A 410 -2.86 5.96 -41.82
C GLU A 410 -2.36 4.53 -42.02
N GLY A 411 -1.12 4.31 -42.46
CA GLY A 411 -0.55 2.99 -42.66
C GLY A 411 -1.42 2.08 -43.53
N ASN A 412 -1.86 0.95 -42.99
CA ASN A 412 -2.74 -0.02 -43.63
C ASN A 412 -4.22 0.13 -43.21
N ALA A 413 -4.58 1.20 -42.49
CA ALA A 413 -5.92 1.42 -41.92
C ALA A 413 -7.03 1.29 -42.94
N GLU A 414 -6.92 2.01 -44.07
CA GLU A 414 -7.94 2.02 -45.15
C GLU A 414 -8.17 0.61 -45.74
N SER A 415 -7.10 -0.14 -46.00
CA SER A 415 -7.18 -1.47 -46.57
C SER A 415 -7.83 -2.52 -45.69
N LEU A 416 -7.80 -2.28 -44.35
CA LEU A 416 -8.38 -3.16 -43.34
C LEU A 416 -9.68 -2.64 -42.74
N GLY A 417 -10.15 -1.49 -43.17
CA GLY A 417 -11.36 -0.85 -42.65
C GLY A 417 -11.22 -0.44 -41.18
N ALA A 418 -9.98 -0.13 -40.74
CA ALA A 418 -9.68 0.33 -39.40
C ALA A 418 -9.52 1.86 -39.37
N TYR A 419 -9.61 2.48 -38.21
CA TYR A 419 -9.45 3.92 -38.05
C TYR A 419 -8.03 4.37 -37.66
N ALA A 420 -7.11 3.41 -37.55
CA ALA A 420 -5.67 3.62 -37.33
C ALA A 420 -4.89 2.43 -37.89
N ASN A 421 -3.57 2.56 -38.01
CA ASN A 421 -2.71 1.51 -38.50
C ASN A 421 -2.85 0.22 -37.66
N VAL A 422 -3.07 -0.90 -38.32
CA VAL A 422 -3.13 -2.24 -37.71
C VAL A 422 -1.71 -2.81 -37.62
N HIS A 423 -1.15 -2.81 -36.44
CA HIS A 423 0.20 -3.30 -36.18
C HIS A 423 0.26 -4.84 -36.17
N ALA A 424 -0.70 -5.46 -35.47
CA ALA A 424 -0.77 -6.91 -35.32
C ALA A 424 -2.21 -7.41 -35.39
N LYS A 425 -2.34 -8.72 -35.64
CA LYS A 425 -3.62 -9.45 -35.62
C LYS A 425 -3.52 -10.58 -34.61
N VAL A 426 -4.48 -10.66 -33.71
CA VAL A 426 -4.64 -11.77 -32.75
C VAL A 426 -5.75 -12.66 -33.28
N SER A 427 -5.46 -13.94 -33.55
CA SER A 427 -6.50 -14.86 -34.04
C SER A 427 -7.59 -15.10 -32.99
N ALA A 428 -8.83 -15.31 -33.46
CA ALA A 428 -9.93 -15.68 -32.57
C ALA A 428 -9.61 -16.91 -31.72
N ASP A 429 -8.99 -17.93 -32.31
CA ASP A 429 -8.60 -19.16 -31.62
C ASP A 429 -7.57 -18.89 -30.50
N ASP A 430 -6.61 -17.99 -30.76
CA ASP A 430 -5.63 -17.60 -29.74
C ASP A 430 -6.28 -16.82 -28.61
N PHE A 431 -7.17 -15.89 -28.94
CA PHE A 431 -7.91 -15.12 -27.96
C PHE A 431 -8.77 -16.03 -27.07
N VAL A 432 -9.58 -16.93 -27.66
CA VAL A 432 -10.40 -17.90 -26.92
C VAL A 432 -9.57 -18.77 -25.97
N ARG A 433 -8.41 -19.19 -26.43
CA ARG A 433 -7.54 -20.08 -25.63
C ARG A 433 -6.88 -19.42 -24.44
N ASN A 434 -6.59 -18.12 -24.55
CA ASN A 434 -5.74 -17.41 -23.60
C ASN A 434 -6.46 -16.29 -22.81
N GLU A 435 -7.75 -16.02 -23.11
CA GLU A 435 -8.52 -15.02 -22.36
C GLU A 435 -9.21 -15.65 -21.15
N PRO A 436 -8.75 -15.38 -19.91
CA PRO A 436 -9.30 -16.02 -18.72
C PRO A 436 -10.73 -15.56 -18.39
N HIS A 437 -11.14 -14.40 -18.90
CA HIS A 437 -12.45 -13.80 -18.63
C HIS A 437 -13.37 -13.83 -19.86
N LEU A 438 -13.10 -14.76 -20.78
CA LEU A 438 -13.82 -14.88 -22.05
C LEU A 438 -15.35 -14.95 -21.86
N ALA A 439 -15.82 -15.73 -20.89
CA ALA A 439 -17.27 -15.93 -20.68
C ALA A 439 -17.99 -14.62 -20.33
N GLU A 440 -17.37 -13.73 -19.57
CA GLU A 440 -17.94 -12.43 -19.23
C GLU A 440 -17.96 -11.49 -20.44
N ILE A 441 -16.89 -11.51 -21.27
CA ILE A 441 -16.80 -10.72 -22.49
C ILE A 441 -17.85 -11.19 -23.51
N GLU A 442 -17.98 -12.51 -23.73
CA GLU A 442 -18.92 -13.06 -24.69
C GLU A 442 -20.38 -12.93 -24.25
N ALA A 443 -20.65 -12.92 -22.94
CA ALA A 443 -21.98 -12.68 -22.41
C ALA A 443 -22.49 -11.26 -22.77
N GLU A 444 -21.60 -10.27 -22.83
CA GLU A 444 -21.95 -8.89 -23.18
C GLU A 444 -21.88 -8.61 -24.68
N TRP A 445 -20.80 -9.07 -25.34
CA TRP A 445 -20.50 -8.69 -26.73
C TRP A 445 -20.73 -9.79 -27.76
N GLY A 446 -21.22 -10.96 -27.34
CA GLY A 446 -21.41 -12.12 -28.21
C GLY A 446 -20.09 -12.89 -28.50
N PRO A 447 -20.17 -13.90 -29.39
CA PRO A 447 -19.03 -14.79 -29.64
C PRO A 447 -17.78 -14.06 -30.19
N THR A 448 -16.62 -14.56 -29.81
CA THR A 448 -15.31 -14.12 -30.35
C THR A 448 -15.24 -14.30 -31.87
N PRO A 449 -14.64 -13.36 -32.63
CA PRO A 449 -13.92 -12.17 -32.17
C PRO A 449 -14.79 -10.91 -32.00
N GLY A 450 -16.10 -11.01 -32.02
CA GLY A 450 -17.01 -9.87 -31.98
C GLY A 450 -16.98 -9.05 -33.27
N LYS A 451 -17.54 -7.82 -33.21
CA LYS A 451 -17.70 -6.93 -34.39
C LYS A 451 -16.74 -5.74 -34.41
N ILE A 452 -16.11 -5.42 -33.29
CA ILE A 452 -15.29 -4.21 -33.11
C ILE A 452 -13.83 -4.57 -33.38
N LEU A 453 -13.18 -3.85 -34.33
CA LEU A 453 -11.78 -4.04 -34.72
C LEU A 453 -11.45 -5.50 -35.02
N SER A 454 -12.24 -6.09 -35.92
CA SER A 454 -12.15 -7.51 -36.28
C SER A 454 -12.46 -7.73 -37.76
N ASP A 455 -11.81 -8.72 -38.39
CA ASP A 455 -12.11 -9.21 -39.75
C ASP A 455 -12.93 -10.51 -39.75
N GLY A 456 -13.50 -10.89 -38.61
CA GLY A 456 -14.27 -12.13 -38.42
C GLY A 456 -13.40 -13.36 -38.07
N GLY A 457 -12.11 -13.30 -38.25
CA GLY A 457 -11.16 -14.34 -37.83
C GLY A 457 -10.07 -13.85 -36.88
N ASN A 458 -9.82 -12.56 -36.89
CA ASN A 458 -8.78 -11.92 -36.10
C ASN A 458 -9.26 -10.63 -35.45
N LEU A 459 -8.68 -10.31 -34.30
CA LEU A 459 -8.76 -9.04 -33.61
C LEU A 459 -7.59 -8.15 -34.01
N PHE A 460 -7.83 -6.85 -34.24
CA PHE A 460 -6.83 -5.90 -34.67
C PHE A 460 -6.21 -5.15 -33.49
N ILE A 461 -4.88 -5.14 -33.43
CA ILE A 461 -4.09 -4.35 -32.49
C ILE A 461 -3.62 -3.09 -33.24
N LEU A 462 -4.18 -1.95 -32.86
CA LEU A 462 -3.89 -0.67 -33.53
C LEU A 462 -2.64 -0.02 -32.94
N GLY A 463 -1.80 0.55 -33.78
CA GLY A 463 -0.60 1.29 -33.37
C GLY A 463 0.59 1.08 -34.27
N VAL A 464 1.77 1.50 -33.80
CA VAL A 464 3.07 1.37 -34.49
C VAL A 464 4.16 1.09 -33.48
N GLN A 465 5.08 0.20 -33.84
CA GLN A 465 6.27 -0.08 -33.04
C GLN A 465 7.48 0.67 -33.59
N PHE A 466 8.18 1.36 -32.70
CA PHE A 466 9.44 2.07 -32.95
C PHE A 466 10.55 1.43 -32.08
N GLY A 467 11.19 0.39 -32.59
CA GLY A 467 12.15 -0.37 -31.78
C GLY A 467 11.51 -1.01 -30.54
N ASN A 468 12.01 -0.66 -29.37
CA ASN A 468 11.49 -1.13 -28.08
C ASN A 468 10.32 -0.28 -27.52
N VAL A 469 9.78 0.63 -28.30
CA VAL A 469 8.59 1.42 -27.92
C VAL A 469 7.45 1.06 -28.87
N PHE A 470 6.32 0.61 -28.31
CA PHE A 470 5.08 0.42 -29.05
C PHE A 470 4.10 1.53 -28.72
N VAL A 471 3.68 2.30 -29.71
CA VAL A 471 2.65 3.33 -29.55
C VAL A 471 1.34 2.74 -30.04
N GLY A 472 0.49 2.35 -29.10
CA GLY A 472 -0.79 1.72 -29.35
C GLY A 472 -1.96 2.69 -29.26
N VAL A 473 -2.93 2.54 -30.16
CA VAL A 473 -4.20 3.27 -30.09
C VAL A 473 -5.20 2.42 -29.32
N GLN A 474 -5.63 2.91 -28.18
CA GLN A 474 -6.58 2.20 -27.32
C GLN A 474 -7.91 2.00 -28.05
N PRO A 475 -8.42 0.75 -28.15
CA PRO A 475 -9.73 0.48 -28.74
C PRO A 475 -10.85 1.17 -27.97
N GLY A 476 -11.98 1.39 -28.64
CA GLY A 476 -13.20 1.82 -27.98
C GLY A 476 -13.68 0.79 -26.94
N PHE A 477 -14.21 1.27 -25.85
CA PHE A 477 -14.71 0.39 -24.78
C PHE A 477 -16.14 -0.15 -25.02
N GLY A 478 -16.82 0.34 -26.09
CA GLY A 478 -18.09 -0.18 -26.57
C GLY A 478 -19.33 0.55 -26.07
N TYR A 479 -19.18 1.46 -25.12
CA TYR A 479 -20.26 2.26 -24.52
C TYR A 479 -20.07 3.76 -24.76
N GLU A 480 -19.54 4.14 -25.91
CA GLU A 480 -19.14 5.51 -26.23
C GLU A 480 -20.32 6.49 -26.22
N GLY A 481 -21.55 6.00 -26.38
CA GLY A 481 -22.76 6.82 -26.28
C GLY A 481 -23.13 7.19 -24.84
N ASP A 482 -22.69 6.38 -23.85
CA ASP A 482 -22.92 6.59 -22.42
C ASP A 482 -21.80 5.96 -21.58
N PRO A 483 -20.62 6.57 -21.53
CA PRO A 483 -19.47 6.03 -20.81
C PRO A 483 -19.71 5.92 -19.31
N MET A 484 -20.67 6.69 -18.75
CA MET A 484 -20.99 6.63 -17.32
C MET A 484 -21.64 5.32 -16.92
N ARG A 485 -22.25 4.58 -17.84
CA ARG A 485 -22.81 3.25 -17.56
C ARG A 485 -21.76 2.30 -17.00
N LEU A 486 -20.56 2.29 -17.56
CA LEU A 486 -19.46 1.43 -17.13
C LEU A 486 -19.08 1.61 -15.66
N MET A 487 -19.26 2.81 -15.12
CA MET A 487 -18.92 3.11 -13.73
C MET A 487 -19.99 2.65 -12.74
N PHE A 488 -21.23 2.50 -13.17
CA PHE A 488 -22.37 2.30 -12.26
C PHE A 488 -23.14 0.99 -12.49
N GLU A 489 -23.14 0.46 -13.71
CA GLU A 489 -23.79 -0.80 -14.02
C GLU A 489 -22.90 -1.99 -13.69
N ARG A 490 -23.47 -3.04 -13.10
CA ARG A 490 -22.80 -4.30 -12.83
C ARG A 490 -22.94 -5.26 -14.02
N GLY A 491 -21.97 -6.14 -14.17
CA GLY A 491 -22.00 -7.20 -15.17
C GLY A 491 -21.55 -6.76 -16.56
N LEU A 492 -21.10 -5.51 -16.73
CA LEU A 492 -20.51 -5.04 -17.97
C LEU A 492 -19.07 -5.56 -18.11
N ALA A 493 -18.62 -5.72 -19.36
CA ALA A 493 -17.28 -6.15 -19.71
C ALA A 493 -16.69 -5.28 -20.83
N PRO A 494 -15.36 -5.14 -20.94
CA PRO A 494 -14.71 -4.53 -22.09
C PRO A 494 -14.96 -5.34 -23.36
N THR A 495 -14.80 -4.72 -24.53
CA THR A 495 -14.87 -5.43 -25.80
C THR A 495 -13.73 -6.43 -25.96
N HIS A 496 -13.91 -7.43 -26.85
CA HIS A 496 -12.83 -8.38 -27.20
C HIS A 496 -11.55 -7.64 -27.63
N ALA A 497 -11.69 -6.62 -28.48
CA ALA A 497 -10.55 -5.83 -28.97
C ALA A 497 -9.85 -5.06 -27.85
N PHE A 498 -10.61 -4.55 -26.87
CA PHE A 498 -10.05 -3.84 -25.72
C PHE A 498 -9.22 -4.78 -24.83
N SER A 499 -9.75 -5.97 -24.51
CA SER A 499 -9.00 -6.97 -23.74
C SER A 499 -7.78 -7.47 -24.53
N ALA A 500 -7.93 -7.79 -25.81
CA ALA A 500 -6.83 -8.23 -26.68
C ALA A 500 -5.70 -7.21 -26.75
N PHE A 501 -6.01 -5.90 -26.76
CA PHE A 501 -5.03 -4.82 -26.81
C PHE A 501 -4.10 -4.83 -25.57
N TYR A 502 -4.66 -4.91 -24.36
CA TYR A 502 -3.86 -4.95 -23.13
C TYR A 502 -3.10 -6.26 -22.98
N ARG A 503 -3.72 -7.38 -23.38
CA ARG A 503 -3.04 -8.67 -23.42
C ARG A 503 -1.86 -8.65 -24.38
N TYR A 504 -2.03 -8.09 -25.59
CA TYR A 504 -0.92 -7.92 -26.53
C TYR A 504 0.24 -7.13 -25.94
N MET A 505 -0.04 -6.01 -25.29
CA MET A 505 0.98 -5.19 -24.62
C MET A 505 1.76 -6.00 -23.58
N ARG A 506 1.05 -6.77 -22.76
CA ARG A 506 1.62 -7.53 -21.65
C ARG A 506 2.37 -8.79 -22.11
N ASP A 507 1.76 -9.57 -22.99
CA ASP A 507 2.17 -10.94 -23.24
C ASP A 507 2.93 -11.09 -24.57
N ASP A 508 2.48 -10.44 -25.65
CA ASP A 508 3.08 -10.57 -27.00
C ASP A 508 4.20 -9.54 -27.21
N PHE A 509 3.94 -8.26 -27.00
CA PHE A 509 4.98 -7.24 -27.04
C PHE A 509 5.93 -7.37 -25.83
N GLY A 510 5.42 -7.78 -24.68
CA GLY A 510 6.17 -7.98 -23.45
C GLY A 510 6.66 -6.65 -22.87
N ALA A 511 5.76 -5.70 -22.73
CA ALA A 511 6.08 -4.39 -22.14
C ALA A 511 6.58 -4.52 -20.69
N ASP A 512 7.64 -3.81 -20.37
CA ASP A 512 8.14 -3.65 -19.00
C ASP A 512 7.35 -2.57 -18.23
N ALA A 513 6.77 -1.61 -18.97
CA ALA A 513 5.93 -0.55 -18.44
C ALA A 513 4.91 -0.08 -19.46
N LEU A 514 3.76 0.42 -18.99
CA LEU A 514 2.78 1.15 -19.79
C LEU A 514 2.78 2.62 -19.40
N LEU A 515 2.69 3.49 -20.41
CA LEU A 515 2.48 4.93 -20.26
C LEU A 515 1.20 5.34 -21.00
N HIS A 516 0.16 5.67 -20.27
CA HIS A 516 -1.02 6.31 -20.82
C HIS A 516 -0.73 7.78 -21.10
N PHE A 517 -0.92 8.18 -22.37
CA PHE A 517 -0.48 9.47 -22.88
C PHE A 517 -1.64 10.28 -23.40
N GLY A 518 -2.07 11.32 -22.69
CA GLY A 518 -3.20 12.17 -23.05
C GLY A 518 -3.82 12.89 -21.86
N THR A 519 -5.09 13.29 -21.98
CA THR A 519 -5.82 13.98 -20.91
C THR A 519 -6.30 12.98 -19.83
N HIS A 520 -6.75 11.79 -20.25
CA HIS A 520 -7.17 10.67 -19.40
C HIS A 520 -7.12 9.38 -20.22
N GLY A 521 -7.33 8.23 -19.59
CA GLY A 521 -7.45 6.93 -20.26
C GLY A 521 -8.88 6.40 -20.22
N ALA A 522 -9.11 5.19 -20.71
CA ALA A 522 -10.39 4.50 -20.61
C ALA A 522 -10.46 3.49 -19.45
N LEU A 523 -9.35 3.19 -18.78
CA LEU A 523 -9.34 2.27 -17.65
C LEU A 523 -10.16 2.78 -16.47
N GLU A 524 -10.22 4.09 -16.28
CA GLU A 524 -11.01 4.74 -15.24
C GLU A 524 -12.52 4.50 -15.39
N PHE A 525 -12.96 4.18 -16.61
CA PHE A 525 -14.36 3.87 -16.91
C PHE A 525 -14.65 2.36 -16.90
N MET A 526 -13.63 1.50 -16.71
CA MET A 526 -13.84 0.06 -16.72
C MET A 526 -14.66 -0.40 -15.49
N PRO A 527 -15.56 -1.39 -15.67
CA PRO A 527 -16.37 -1.91 -14.59
C PRO A 527 -15.57 -2.41 -13.43
N GLY A 528 -15.98 -2.05 -12.21
CA GLY A 528 -15.31 -2.45 -10.98
C GLY A 528 -15.53 -1.45 -9.84
N LYS A 529 -14.74 -1.61 -8.78
CA LYS A 529 -14.71 -0.69 -7.64
C LYS A 529 -14.02 0.63 -8.05
N GLN A 530 -14.50 1.72 -7.51
CA GLN A 530 -13.92 3.04 -7.79
C GLN A 530 -12.55 3.22 -7.12
N VAL A 531 -12.39 2.69 -5.91
CA VAL A 531 -11.15 2.74 -5.12
C VAL A 531 -10.96 1.42 -4.39
N GLY A 532 -9.72 0.93 -4.32
CA GLY A 532 -9.42 -0.33 -3.70
C GLY A 532 -9.93 -1.52 -4.52
N MET A 533 -9.40 -1.66 -5.73
CA MET A 533 -9.78 -2.69 -6.68
C MET A 533 -9.56 -4.11 -6.16
N ALA A 534 -10.40 -5.03 -6.61
CA ALA A 534 -10.36 -6.46 -6.36
C ALA A 534 -10.18 -7.23 -7.67
N GLU A 535 -9.96 -8.54 -7.59
CA GLU A 535 -9.84 -9.46 -8.72
C GLU A 535 -10.97 -9.33 -9.77
N THR A 536 -12.15 -8.92 -9.33
CA THR A 536 -13.32 -8.74 -10.21
C THR A 536 -13.32 -7.43 -10.99
N CYS A 537 -12.38 -6.52 -10.72
CA CYS A 537 -12.32 -5.21 -11.37
C CYS A 537 -11.57 -5.29 -12.71
N TRP A 538 -12.21 -4.87 -13.79
CA TRP A 538 -11.63 -4.96 -15.13
C TRP A 538 -10.35 -4.14 -15.31
N ALA A 539 -10.26 -2.96 -14.73
CA ALA A 539 -9.01 -2.19 -14.78
C ALA A 539 -7.82 -2.96 -14.20
N ASP A 540 -8.02 -3.66 -13.08
CA ASP A 540 -7.00 -4.49 -12.43
C ASP A 540 -6.63 -5.72 -13.26
N ARG A 541 -7.63 -6.40 -13.86
CA ARG A 541 -7.44 -7.56 -14.75
C ARG A 541 -6.65 -7.21 -16.02
N LEU A 542 -6.95 -6.08 -16.63
CA LEU A 542 -6.32 -5.63 -17.87
C LEU A 542 -4.84 -5.29 -17.66
N ILE A 543 -4.53 -4.54 -16.60
CA ILE A 543 -3.16 -4.13 -16.26
C ILE A 543 -2.37 -5.29 -15.65
N GLY A 544 -2.99 -6.09 -14.77
CA GLY A 544 -2.30 -7.14 -14.04
C GLY A 544 -1.14 -6.62 -13.20
N GLY A 545 0.03 -7.22 -13.37
CA GLY A 545 1.26 -6.83 -12.67
C GLY A 545 2.10 -5.75 -13.35
N MET A 546 1.71 -5.23 -14.52
CA MET A 546 2.53 -4.26 -15.25
C MET A 546 2.67 -2.93 -14.51
N PRO A 547 3.88 -2.34 -14.42
CA PRO A 547 4.08 -0.95 -14.06
C PRO A 547 3.27 -0.05 -14.99
N ASN A 548 2.34 0.72 -14.43
CA ASN A 548 1.38 1.52 -15.17
C ASN A 548 1.46 2.98 -14.74
N PHE A 549 1.71 3.86 -15.70
CA PHE A 549 1.90 5.29 -15.49
C PHE A 549 0.93 6.07 -16.36
N TYR A 550 0.46 7.19 -15.81
CA TYR A 550 -0.39 8.13 -16.50
C TYR A 550 0.31 9.48 -16.63
N LEU A 551 0.34 10.02 -17.84
CA LEU A 551 0.68 11.41 -18.08
C LEU A 551 -0.62 12.17 -18.36
N TYR A 552 -1.07 12.95 -17.40
CA TYR A 552 -2.22 13.82 -17.53
C TYR A 552 -1.81 15.21 -18.04
N ALA A 553 -2.67 15.84 -18.87
CA ALA A 553 -2.47 17.18 -19.39
C ALA A 553 -3.70 18.06 -19.17
#